data_47bc87b509726a61b2230b7f3dae5203
#
_entry.id   47bc87b509726a61b2230b7f3dae5203
#
_cell.length_a   1.000
_cell.length_b   1.000
_cell.length_c   1.000
_cell.angle_alpha   90.00
_cell.angle_beta   90.00
_cell.angle_gamma   90.00
#
_symmetry.space_group_name_H-M   'P 1'
#
loop_
_entity.id
_entity.type
_entity.pdbx_description
1 polymer ?
#
loop_
_entity_poly.entity_id
_entity_poly.type
_entity_poly.pdbx_seq_one_letter_code
_entity_poly.pdbx_strand_id
1 'polypeptide(L)'
;MTSVRVEALDPTDPRSQAAINQFLNEMVELVGADVLEIDVAQEARDDSGRSFFVVALDDRDNVVGCGSLRQVGSKIGQIRRLWVNPVMRGRGIGCRLLSALEGAGAVAGFDFIRIEVYDALSQAILLFETSGYVHVQPFEESPPDLRAYQKQLVPVALDED
;
A
#
# COMPACT_ATOMS: atom_id res chain seq x y z
N MET A 1 -23.02 -12.41 -5.32
CA MET A 1 -21.66 -12.12 -4.83
C MET A 1 -20.89 -11.31 -5.85
N THR A 2 -20.38 -10.18 -5.42
CA THR A 2 -19.58 -9.33 -6.30
C THR A 2 -18.19 -9.94 -6.45
N SER A 3 -17.81 -10.25 -7.68
CA SER A 3 -16.47 -10.71 -8.00
C SER A 3 -15.51 -9.53 -8.05
N VAL A 4 -14.33 -9.69 -7.49
CA VAL A 4 -13.30 -8.65 -7.47
C VAL A 4 -12.04 -9.20 -8.09
N ARG A 5 -11.43 -8.42 -8.99
CA ARG A 5 -10.12 -8.75 -9.55
C ARG A 5 -9.11 -7.67 -9.17
N VAL A 6 -7.87 -8.05 -9.00
CA VAL A 6 -6.77 -7.14 -8.69
C VAL A 6 -5.86 -7.06 -9.89
N GLU A 7 -5.58 -5.84 -10.36
CA GLU A 7 -4.72 -5.64 -11.53
C GLU A 7 -4.00 -4.30 -11.44
N ALA A 8 -2.94 -4.17 -12.23
CA ALA A 8 -2.23 -2.90 -12.35
C ALA A 8 -3.10 -1.90 -13.12
N LEU A 9 -3.07 -0.65 -12.68
CA LEU A 9 -3.76 0.44 -13.38
C LEU A 9 -2.88 1.67 -13.28
N ASP A 10 -2.89 2.51 -14.31
CA ASP A 10 -2.12 3.75 -14.27
C ASP A 10 -2.65 4.64 -13.15
N PRO A 11 -1.77 5.18 -12.28
CA PRO A 11 -2.23 6.07 -11.20
C PRO A 11 -2.88 7.35 -11.71
N THR A 12 -2.66 7.75 -12.97
CA THR A 12 -3.30 8.93 -13.56
C THR A 12 -4.68 8.63 -14.16
N ASP A 13 -5.07 7.35 -14.25
CA ASP A 13 -6.43 7.00 -14.68
C ASP A 13 -7.45 7.66 -13.75
N PRO A 14 -8.53 8.26 -14.27
CA PRO A 14 -9.54 8.92 -13.42
C PRO A 14 -10.09 8.02 -12.32
N ARG A 15 -10.21 6.72 -12.55
CA ARG A 15 -10.67 5.77 -11.53
C ARG A 15 -9.65 5.62 -10.40
N SER A 16 -8.37 5.62 -10.75
CA SER A 16 -7.28 5.59 -9.75
C SER A 16 -7.30 6.85 -8.91
N GLN A 17 -7.42 8.01 -9.56
CA GLN A 17 -7.47 9.30 -8.85
C GLN A 17 -8.68 9.39 -7.93
N ALA A 18 -9.82 8.89 -8.35
CA ALA A 18 -11.02 8.86 -7.51
C ALA A 18 -10.80 8.01 -6.26
N ALA A 19 -10.16 6.85 -6.40
CA ALA A 19 -9.86 5.98 -5.26
C ALA A 19 -8.85 6.63 -4.31
N ILE A 20 -7.81 7.25 -4.83
CA ILE A 20 -6.83 7.96 -4.02
C ILE A 20 -7.50 9.10 -3.23
N ASN A 21 -8.38 9.85 -3.88
CA ASN A 21 -9.11 10.93 -3.21
C ASN A 21 -10.01 10.41 -2.11
N GLN A 22 -10.70 9.30 -2.32
CA GLN A 22 -11.52 8.68 -1.28
C GLN A 22 -10.66 8.22 -0.10
N PHE A 23 -9.52 7.63 -0.38
CA PHE A 23 -8.55 7.27 0.66
C PHE A 23 -8.13 8.49 1.49
N LEU A 24 -7.70 9.56 0.82
CA LEU A 24 -7.24 10.76 1.52
C LEU A 24 -8.35 11.41 2.34
N ASN A 25 -9.56 11.48 1.80
CA ASN A 25 -10.71 12.04 2.52
C ASN A 25 -11.02 11.25 3.79
N GLU A 26 -10.99 9.91 3.70
CA GLU A 26 -11.21 9.06 4.87
C GLU A 26 -10.10 9.26 5.90
N MET A 27 -8.86 9.36 5.46
CA MET A 27 -7.73 9.58 6.36
C MET A 27 -7.81 10.91 7.07
N VAL A 28 -8.24 11.97 6.38
CA VAL A 28 -8.46 13.28 7.02
C VAL A 28 -9.52 13.17 8.11
N GLU A 29 -10.60 12.44 7.86
CA GLU A 29 -11.66 12.24 8.87
C GLU A 29 -11.16 11.45 10.08
N LEU A 30 -10.28 10.46 9.87
CA LEU A 30 -9.83 9.58 10.93
C LEU A 30 -8.68 10.17 11.75
N VAL A 31 -7.74 10.86 11.12
CA VAL A 31 -6.51 11.29 11.79
C VAL A 31 -6.17 12.77 11.62
N GLY A 32 -6.94 13.52 10.83
CA GLY A 32 -6.79 14.97 10.70
C GLY A 32 -6.13 15.43 9.41
N ALA A 33 -6.14 16.74 9.20
CA ALA A 33 -5.74 17.35 7.94
C ALA A 33 -4.24 17.26 7.64
N ASP A 34 -3.40 17.00 8.64
CA ASP A 34 -1.95 16.85 8.45
C ASP A 34 -1.61 15.69 7.50
N VAL A 35 -2.54 14.74 7.33
CA VAL A 35 -2.39 13.65 6.38
C VAL A 35 -2.08 14.14 4.98
N LEU A 36 -2.71 15.24 4.55
CA LEU A 36 -2.51 15.76 3.19
C LEU A 36 -1.09 16.26 2.98
N GLU A 37 -0.52 16.95 3.96
CA GLU A 37 0.86 17.42 3.88
C GLU A 37 1.85 16.26 3.90
N ILE A 38 1.59 15.26 4.73
CA ILE A 38 2.42 14.06 4.82
C ILE A 38 2.38 13.29 3.52
N ASP A 39 1.20 13.12 2.92
CA ASP A 39 1.05 12.41 1.65
C ASP A 39 1.82 13.12 0.54
N VAL A 40 1.70 14.43 0.43
CA VAL A 40 2.44 15.22 -0.57
C VAL A 40 3.95 15.07 -0.35
N ALA A 41 4.42 15.16 0.88
CA ALA A 41 5.84 15.03 1.19
C ALA A 41 6.36 13.63 0.83
N GLN A 42 5.58 12.59 1.10
CA GLN A 42 5.96 11.22 0.76
C GLN A 42 6.00 11.02 -0.76
N GLU A 43 5.05 11.59 -1.51
CA GLU A 43 5.06 11.50 -2.97
C GLU A 43 6.26 12.22 -3.59
N ALA A 44 6.72 13.31 -2.97
CA ALA A 44 7.85 14.09 -3.48
C ALA A 44 9.21 13.50 -3.08
N ARG A 45 9.23 12.52 -2.17
CA ARG A 45 10.47 12.10 -1.49
C ARG A 45 11.47 11.44 -2.41
N ASP A 46 11.05 10.55 -3.27
CA ASP A 46 11.95 9.89 -4.20
C ASP A 46 11.18 9.42 -5.41
N ASP A 47 11.58 9.92 -6.56
CA ASP A 47 10.95 9.60 -7.84
C ASP A 47 11.91 8.90 -8.80
N SER A 48 13.12 8.60 -8.36
CA SER A 48 14.13 7.96 -9.22
C SER A 48 13.97 6.46 -9.32
N GLY A 49 13.18 5.85 -8.42
CA GLY A 49 12.99 4.42 -8.33
C GLY A 49 11.75 3.91 -9.04
N ARG A 50 11.57 2.60 -8.96
CA ARG A 50 10.39 1.92 -9.50
C ARG A 50 9.17 2.19 -8.64
N SER A 51 8.02 2.29 -9.29
CA SER A 51 6.74 2.39 -8.60
C SER A 51 5.71 1.50 -9.28
N PHE A 52 4.77 0.99 -8.47
CA PHE A 52 3.71 0.09 -8.90
C PHE A 52 2.41 0.57 -8.27
N PHE A 53 1.34 0.53 -9.04
CA PHE A 53 0.01 0.87 -8.54
C PHE A 53 -0.94 -0.23 -8.96
N VAL A 54 -1.69 -0.75 -7.98
CA VAL A 54 -2.67 -1.79 -8.22
C VAL A 54 -4.03 -1.35 -7.72
N VAL A 55 -5.06 -1.86 -8.35
CA VAL A 55 -6.44 -1.58 -7.96
C VAL A 55 -7.21 -2.90 -7.84
N ALA A 56 -8.26 -2.86 -7.03
CA ALA A 56 -9.27 -3.89 -6.99
C ALA A 56 -10.48 -3.36 -7.74
N LEU A 57 -10.95 -4.12 -8.71
CA LEU A 57 -12.08 -3.76 -9.56
C LEU A 57 -13.22 -4.73 -9.34
N ASP A 58 -14.44 -4.21 -9.23
CA ASP A 58 -15.62 -5.05 -9.18
C ASP A 58 -16.02 -5.50 -10.60
N ASP A 59 -17.13 -6.22 -10.71
CA ASP A 59 -17.59 -6.75 -12.00
C ASP A 59 -18.16 -5.68 -12.95
N ARG A 60 -18.27 -4.43 -12.48
CA ARG A 60 -18.66 -3.27 -13.31
C ARG A 60 -17.48 -2.35 -13.58
N ASP A 61 -16.24 -2.82 -13.31
CA ASP A 61 -15.01 -2.05 -13.49
C ASP A 61 -14.92 -0.80 -12.60
N ASN A 62 -15.64 -0.79 -11.48
CA ASN A 62 -15.45 0.24 -10.47
C ASN A 62 -14.25 -0.08 -9.59
N VAL A 63 -13.44 0.92 -9.26
CA VAL A 63 -12.34 0.73 -8.34
C VAL A 63 -12.88 0.71 -6.91
N VAL A 64 -12.69 -0.42 -6.23
CA VAL A 64 -13.15 -0.63 -4.85
C VAL A 64 -11.99 -0.75 -3.87
N GLY A 65 -10.79 -0.60 -4.34
CA GLY A 65 -9.59 -0.60 -3.50
C GLY A 65 -8.36 -0.26 -4.33
N CYS A 66 -7.30 0.14 -3.66
CA CYS A 66 -6.04 0.46 -4.32
C CYS A 66 -4.87 0.32 -3.36
N GLY A 67 -3.67 0.39 -3.92
CA GLY A 67 -2.44 0.44 -3.17
C GLY A 67 -1.27 0.74 -4.08
N SER A 68 -0.23 1.32 -3.52
CA SER A 68 0.98 1.62 -4.27
C SER A 68 2.20 1.03 -3.55
N LEU A 69 3.21 0.72 -4.34
CA LEU A 69 4.52 0.31 -3.87
C LEU A 69 5.54 1.17 -4.57
N ARG A 70 6.40 1.83 -3.81
CA ARG A 70 7.41 2.74 -4.36
C ARG A 70 8.77 2.40 -3.80
N GLN A 71 9.77 2.36 -4.65
CA GLN A 71 11.16 2.16 -4.22
C GLN A 71 11.63 3.36 -3.39
N VAL A 72 12.10 3.11 -2.17
CA VAL A 72 12.59 4.15 -1.26
C VAL A 72 14.06 3.99 -0.89
N GLY A 73 14.69 2.95 -1.38
CA GLY A 73 16.10 2.67 -1.15
C GLY A 73 16.54 1.51 -2.02
N SER A 74 17.83 1.14 -1.92
CA SER A 74 18.33 -0.01 -2.66
C SER A 74 17.59 -1.26 -2.20
N LYS A 75 16.81 -1.87 -3.08
CA LYS A 75 16.06 -3.11 -2.81
C LYS A 75 15.03 -2.99 -1.70
N ILE A 76 14.51 -1.79 -1.46
CA ILE A 76 13.49 -1.54 -0.45
C ILE A 76 12.31 -0.83 -1.11
N GLY A 77 11.11 -1.37 -0.93
CA GLY A 77 9.88 -0.72 -1.35
C GLY A 77 9.06 -0.29 -0.15
N GLN A 78 8.25 0.74 -0.34
CA GLN A 78 7.31 1.19 0.68
C GLN A 78 5.90 1.18 0.12
N ILE A 79 4.99 0.54 0.85
CA ILE A 79 3.58 0.51 0.51
C ILE A 79 2.93 1.78 1.02
N ARG A 80 2.10 2.39 0.18
CA ARG A 80 1.36 3.60 0.49
C ARG A 80 -0.03 3.53 -0.10
N ARG A 81 -0.92 4.33 0.44
CA ARG A 81 -2.28 4.51 -0.11
C ARG A 81 -3.03 3.19 -0.27
N LEU A 82 -2.79 2.26 0.66
CA LEU A 82 -3.52 0.99 0.68
C LEU A 82 -4.91 1.24 1.27
N TRP A 83 -5.93 0.98 0.47
CA TRP A 83 -7.30 1.35 0.82
C TRP A 83 -8.30 0.39 0.20
N VAL A 84 -9.35 0.10 0.94
CA VAL A 84 -10.50 -0.67 0.46
C VAL A 84 -11.74 0.15 0.79
N ASN A 85 -12.63 0.30 -0.20
CA ASN A 85 -13.91 0.99 0.01
C ASN A 85 -14.62 0.40 1.23
N PRO A 86 -15.11 1.23 2.17
CA PRO A 86 -15.72 0.73 3.41
C PRO A 86 -16.82 -0.32 3.21
N VAL A 87 -17.66 -0.18 2.18
CA VAL A 87 -18.72 -1.17 1.91
C VAL A 87 -18.18 -2.52 1.45
N MET A 88 -16.93 -2.58 1.02
CA MET A 88 -16.31 -3.81 0.52
C MET A 88 -15.34 -4.44 1.52
N ARG A 89 -15.22 -3.88 2.72
CA ARG A 89 -14.30 -4.40 3.73
C ARG A 89 -14.79 -5.73 4.33
N GLY A 90 -13.85 -6.49 4.91
CA GLY A 90 -14.14 -7.79 5.49
C GLY A 90 -14.25 -8.92 4.47
N ARG A 91 -13.77 -8.72 3.25
CA ARG A 91 -13.83 -9.71 2.16
C ARG A 91 -12.46 -10.14 1.66
N GLY A 92 -11.39 -9.77 2.38
CA GLY A 92 -10.03 -10.15 2.00
C GLY A 92 -9.43 -9.35 0.86
N ILE A 93 -10.03 -8.25 0.45
CA ILE A 93 -9.52 -7.41 -0.67
C ILE A 93 -8.19 -6.77 -0.30
N GLY A 94 -8.07 -6.26 0.93
CA GLY A 94 -6.82 -5.69 1.41
C GLY A 94 -5.65 -6.67 1.36
N CYS A 95 -5.88 -7.91 1.75
CA CYS A 95 -4.88 -8.98 1.65
C CYS A 95 -4.48 -9.25 0.20
N ARG A 96 -5.44 -9.23 -0.71
CA ARG A 96 -5.16 -9.47 -2.13
C ARG A 96 -4.36 -8.33 -2.76
N LEU A 97 -4.68 -7.09 -2.40
CA LEU A 97 -3.92 -5.92 -2.83
C LEU A 97 -2.49 -5.99 -2.30
N LEU A 98 -2.35 -6.31 -1.02
CA LEU A 98 -1.04 -6.42 -0.37
C LEU A 98 -0.20 -7.52 -1.03
N SER A 99 -0.79 -8.69 -1.30
CA SER A 99 -0.10 -9.78 -2.00
C SER A 99 0.35 -9.39 -3.39
N ALA A 100 -0.47 -8.64 -4.13
CA ALA A 100 -0.11 -8.19 -5.47
C ALA A 100 1.08 -7.22 -5.42
N LEU A 101 1.11 -6.32 -4.45
CA LEU A 101 2.22 -5.40 -4.26
C LEU A 101 3.49 -6.13 -3.84
N GLU A 102 3.37 -7.10 -2.95
CA GLU A 102 4.52 -7.93 -2.54
C GLU A 102 5.08 -8.70 -3.73
N GLY A 103 4.21 -9.24 -4.56
CA GLY A 103 4.62 -9.94 -5.77
C GLY A 103 5.38 -9.02 -6.73
N ALA A 104 4.89 -7.80 -6.93
CA ALA A 104 5.57 -6.82 -7.76
C ALA A 104 6.94 -6.46 -7.18
N GLY A 105 7.04 -6.30 -5.88
CA GLY A 105 8.31 -6.03 -5.21
C GLY A 105 9.30 -7.17 -5.35
N ALA A 106 8.84 -8.41 -5.21
CA ALA A 106 9.69 -9.58 -5.36
C ALA A 106 10.24 -9.69 -6.78
N VAL A 107 9.40 -9.47 -7.79
CA VAL A 107 9.82 -9.48 -9.19
C VAL A 107 10.82 -8.34 -9.47
N ALA A 108 10.62 -7.19 -8.84
CA ALA A 108 11.53 -6.05 -8.99
C ALA A 108 12.87 -6.26 -8.25
N GLY A 109 12.98 -7.30 -7.43
CA GLY A 109 14.20 -7.60 -6.69
C GLY A 109 14.31 -6.90 -5.35
N PHE A 110 13.20 -6.42 -4.79
CA PHE A 110 13.22 -5.83 -3.45
C PHE A 110 13.40 -6.93 -2.40
N ASP A 111 14.25 -6.65 -1.41
CA ASP A 111 14.47 -7.56 -0.29
C ASP A 111 13.48 -7.30 0.84
N PHE A 112 13.05 -6.06 1.00
CA PHE A 112 12.17 -5.65 2.09
C PHE A 112 11.05 -4.75 1.59
N ILE A 113 9.91 -4.83 2.27
CA ILE A 113 8.82 -3.88 2.13
C ILE A 113 8.58 -3.21 3.47
N ARG A 114 8.43 -1.89 3.42
CA ARG A 114 8.13 -1.04 4.57
C ARG A 114 6.70 -0.54 4.48
N ILE A 115 6.09 -0.33 5.63
CA ILE A 115 4.79 0.30 5.76
C ILE A 115 4.86 1.25 6.95
N GLU A 116 4.33 2.46 6.78
CA GLU A 116 4.09 3.38 7.88
C GLU A 116 2.57 3.49 8.05
N VAL A 117 2.09 3.30 9.28
CA VAL A 117 0.65 3.29 9.56
C VAL A 117 0.37 4.08 10.83
N TYR A 118 -0.70 4.88 10.80
CA TYR A 118 -1.11 5.66 11.96
C TYR A 118 -1.55 4.74 13.11
N ASP A 119 -1.15 5.09 14.34
CA ASP A 119 -1.50 4.33 15.54
C ASP A 119 -3.00 4.10 15.69
N ALA A 120 -3.80 5.04 15.23
CA ALA A 120 -5.26 4.97 15.36
C ALA A 120 -5.92 3.95 14.43
N LEU A 121 -5.19 3.45 13.42
CA LEU A 121 -5.75 2.55 12.40
C LEU A 121 -5.59 1.09 12.81
N SER A 122 -6.34 0.66 13.81
CA SER A 122 -6.20 -0.67 14.38
C SER A 122 -6.47 -1.81 13.38
N GLN A 123 -7.39 -1.61 12.44
CA GLN A 123 -7.69 -2.65 11.44
C GLN A 123 -6.56 -2.79 10.42
N ALA A 124 -5.97 -1.68 10.00
CA ALA A 124 -4.81 -1.71 9.11
C ALA A 124 -3.61 -2.38 9.80
N ILE A 125 -3.38 -2.04 11.07
CA ILE A 125 -2.33 -2.66 11.88
C ILE A 125 -2.54 -4.17 11.95
N LEU A 126 -3.76 -4.62 12.20
CA LEU A 126 -4.08 -6.03 12.26
C LEU A 126 -3.80 -6.72 10.92
N LEU A 127 -4.16 -6.09 9.81
CA LEU A 127 -3.87 -6.61 8.47
C LEU A 127 -2.37 -6.83 8.28
N PHE A 128 -1.56 -5.84 8.63
CA PHE A 128 -0.11 -5.93 8.45
C PHE A 128 0.50 -6.99 9.36
N GLU A 129 0.12 -7.01 10.63
CA GLU A 129 0.64 -7.99 11.58
C GLU A 129 0.27 -9.42 11.19
N THR A 130 -0.96 -9.64 10.73
CA THR A 130 -1.37 -10.98 10.29
C THR A 130 -0.80 -11.36 8.93
N SER A 131 -0.27 -10.40 8.18
CA SER A 131 0.36 -10.63 6.88
C SER A 131 1.88 -10.81 6.97
N GLY A 132 2.43 -10.90 8.19
CA GLY A 132 3.84 -11.18 8.40
C GLY A 132 4.72 -9.95 8.54
N TYR A 133 4.15 -8.78 8.67
CA TYR A 133 4.92 -7.56 8.93
C TYR A 133 5.27 -7.47 10.40
N VAL A 134 6.50 -7.03 10.68
CA VAL A 134 7.04 -6.93 12.03
C VAL A 134 7.17 -5.44 12.38
N HIS A 135 6.72 -5.08 13.59
CA HIS A 135 6.87 -3.74 14.11
C HIS A 135 8.37 -3.46 14.33
N VAL A 136 8.86 -2.38 13.74
CA VAL A 136 10.27 -1.99 13.83
C VAL A 136 10.38 -0.55 14.34
N GLN A 137 11.61 -0.11 14.63
CA GLN A 137 11.86 1.28 14.99
C GLN A 137 11.40 2.20 13.86
N PRO A 138 10.84 3.38 14.17
CA PRO A 138 10.47 4.33 13.14
C PRO A 138 11.64 4.62 12.21
N PHE A 139 11.35 4.76 10.93
CA PHE A 139 12.35 5.16 9.95
C PHE A 139 12.76 6.61 10.22
N GLU A 140 13.96 6.98 9.77
CA GLU A 140 14.53 8.29 10.10
C GLU A 140 13.61 9.45 9.73
N GLU A 141 12.90 9.34 8.60
CA GLU A 141 11.99 10.38 8.11
C GLU A 141 10.55 10.18 8.57
N SER A 142 10.27 9.19 9.41
CA SER A 142 8.89 8.91 9.82
C SER A 142 8.31 10.05 10.65
N PRO A 143 7.12 10.54 10.30
CA PRO A 143 6.42 11.48 11.17
C PRO A 143 6.10 10.83 12.53
N PRO A 144 5.93 11.63 13.58
CA PRO A 144 5.45 11.13 14.86
C PRO A 144 4.09 10.48 14.70
N ASP A 145 3.51 9.71 15.41
CA ASP A 145 2.18 9.07 15.33
C ASP A 145 2.07 7.96 14.27
N LEU A 146 3.15 7.66 13.56
CA LEU A 146 3.18 6.55 12.62
C LEU A 146 4.03 5.42 13.17
N ARG A 147 3.47 4.20 13.11
CA ARG A 147 4.22 2.99 13.39
C ARG A 147 4.89 2.51 12.12
N ALA A 148 6.09 2.01 12.26
CA ALA A 148 6.83 1.42 11.14
C ALA A 148 6.76 -0.10 11.21
N TYR A 149 6.48 -0.71 10.07
CA TYR A 149 6.47 -2.16 9.90
C TYR A 149 7.35 -2.54 8.73
N GLN A 150 7.91 -3.72 8.79
CA GLN A 150 8.79 -4.22 7.73
C GLN A 150 8.59 -5.72 7.55
N LYS A 151 8.66 -6.15 6.30
CA LYS A 151 8.61 -7.56 5.95
C LYS A 151 9.73 -7.88 4.99
N GLN A 152 10.46 -8.94 5.27
CA GLN A 152 11.45 -9.46 4.34
C GLN A 152 10.74 -10.30 3.29
N LEU A 153 11.01 -10.01 2.02
CA LEU A 153 10.43 -10.79 0.93
C LEU A 153 11.24 -12.06 0.71
N VAL A 154 10.52 -13.13 0.37
CA VAL A 154 11.16 -14.37 -0.05
C VAL A 154 11.67 -14.16 -1.47
N PRO A 155 12.95 -14.37 -1.76
CA PRO A 155 13.45 -14.23 -3.12
C PRO A 155 12.67 -15.11 -4.08
N VAL A 156 12.43 -14.58 -5.30
CA VAL A 156 11.86 -15.39 -6.37
C VAL A 156 12.88 -16.48 -6.68
N ALA A 157 12.47 -17.76 -6.58
CA ALA A 157 13.35 -18.87 -6.89
C ALA A 157 13.69 -18.81 -8.38
N LEU A 158 14.97 -18.62 -8.67
CA LEU A 158 15.47 -18.80 -10.02
C LEU A 158 15.71 -20.29 -10.21
N ASP A 159 15.14 -20.85 -11.26
CA ASP A 159 15.44 -22.22 -11.60
C ASP A 159 16.92 -22.31 -11.97
N GLU A 160 17.67 -22.89 -11.06
CA GLU A 160 19.06 -23.17 -11.31
C GLU A 160 19.18 -24.59 -11.86
N ASP A 161 19.15 -24.72 -13.12
CA ASP A 161 19.53 -26.02 -13.72
C ASP A 161 20.22 -25.85 -15.01
#